data_37d3d0c7fa4f0b941525460ff172508b
#
_entry.id   37d3d0c7fa4f0b941525460ff172508b
#
_cell.length_a   1.000
_cell.length_b   1.000
_cell.length_c   1.000
_cell.angle_alpha   90.00
_cell.angle_beta   90.00
_cell.angle_gamma   90.00
#
_symmetry.space_group_name_H-M   'P 1'
#
loop_
_entity.id
_entity.type
_entity.pdbx_description
1 polymer ?
#
loop_
_entity_poly.entity_id
_entity_poly.type
_entity_poly.pdbx_seq_one_letter_code
_entity_poly.pdbx_strand_id
1 'polypeptide(L)'
;MKRHIITCLAILCIMLINACVPTSPQSFNTSQLFYPLMNQGSVTSSPSAPAGLPSTFAEFKSRCNSVARSPEGAVKMYFDAVFCYLDPNRRTEASKMLRYIMHADANWEGNQRHVTFIRRLKEPSYHYIFRSFASGTSPENGYSMSPDDYRLVFSKKDQQQDYIRVFLRSSGADSDRRVWVKQYPDGFCYVINNSDTYAK
;
A
#
# COMPACT_ATOMS: atom_id res chain seq x y z
N MET A 1 -19.46 -8.02 57.25
CA MET A 1 -19.71 -6.90 58.20
C MET A 1 -19.05 -5.64 57.63
N LYS A 2 -19.83 -4.52 57.62
CA LYS A 2 -19.50 -3.11 57.29
C LYS A 2 -19.14 -2.83 55.84
N ARG A 3 -19.99 -2.35 55.00
CA ARG A 3 -20.70 -1.11 54.64
C ARG A 3 -19.93 0.17 54.98
N HIS A 4 -19.54 0.93 53.95
CA HIS A 4 -19.65 2.39 53.96
C HIS A 4 -19.91 2.95 52.55
N ILE A 5 -21.04 3.60 52.46
CA ILE A 5 -21.60 4.47 51.44
C ILE A 5 -21.23 5.90 51.83
N ILE A 6 -20.79 6.73 50.96
CA ILE A 6 -20.87 8.21 50.99
C ILE A 6 -20.78 8.69 49.53
N THR A 7 -21.76 9.08 48.90
CA THR A 7 -22.76 10.16 48.77
C THR A 7 -22.17 11.57 48.55
N CYS A 8 -22.53 12.12 47.34
CA CYS A 8 -22.85 13.53 46.99
C CYS A 8 -21.73 14.60 47.03
N LEU A 9 -21.55 15.36 45.94
CA LEU A 9 -22.24 16.65 45.79
C LEU A 9 -22.05 17.25 44.38
N ALA A 10 -23.15 17.68 43.80
CA ALA A 10 -23.22 18.52 42.60
C ALA A 10 -22.86 19.96 42.91
N ILE A 11 -22.15 20.62 42.02
CA ILE A 11 -22.16 22.10 41.95
C ILE A 11 -22.35 22.51 40.48
N LEU A 12 -23.51 23.06 40.26
CA LEU A 12 -24.02 23.77 39.10
C LEU A 12 -23.43 25.21 39.15
N CYS A 13 -22.77 25.64 38.09
CA CYS A 13 -22.49 27.09 37.93
C CYS A 13 -22.81 27.51 36.49
N ILE A 14 -23.94 28.16 36.35
CA ILE A 14 -24.42 28.88 35.18
C ILE A 14 -23.74 30.25 35.18
N MET A 15 -23.08 30.63 34.08
CA MET A 15 -22.83 32.04 33.75
C MET A 15 -23.15 32.26 32.25
N LEU A 16 -24.23 32.96 32.05
CA LEU A 16 -24.64 33.64 30.83
C LEU A 16 -23.77 34.89 30.63
N ILE A 17 -23.16 35.04 29.48
CA ILE A 17 -22.77 36.35 28.97
C ILE A 17 -23.17 36.41 27.47
N ASN A 18 -24.15 37.27 27.22
CA ASN A 18 -24.52 37.79 25.90
C ASN A 18 -23.46 38.78 25.42
N ALA A 19 -23.05 38.70 24.17
CA ALA A 19 -22.52 39.85 23.44
C ALA A 19 -22.78 39.75 21.93
N CYS A 20 -23.63 40.64 21.52
CA CYS A 20 -23.86 41.27 20.21
C CYS A 20 -23.11 40.84 18.97
N VAL A 21 -23.93 40.52 17.94
CA VAL A 21 -23.65 40.48 16.52
C VAL A 21 -23.62 41.93 15.96
N PRO A 22 -22.75 42.22 14.99
CA PRO A 22 -23.10 43.14 13.93
C PRO A 22 -23.25 42.43 12.61
N THR A 23 -24.43 42.49 12.07
CA THR A 23 -24.84 42.19 10.71
C THR A 23 -24.26 43.22 9.74
N SER A 24 -23.61 42.77 8.67
CA SER A 24 -23.50 43.51 7.43
C SER A 24 -23.85 42.63 6.24
N PRO A 25 -24.64 43.12 5.28
CA PRO A 25 -25.14 42.32 4.17
C PRO A 25 -24.08 42.21 3.08
N GLN A 26 -23.70 41.01 2.72
CA GLN A 26 -22.95 40.76 1.49
C GLN A 26 -23.89 40.20 0.43
N SER A 27 -23.90 40.90 -0.69
CA SER A 27 -24.70 40.69 -1.88
C SER A 27 -24.55 39.29 -2.50
N PHE A 28 -25.68 38.66 -2.70
CA PHE A 28 -25.77 37.41 -3.48
C PHE A 28 -25.51 37.72 -4.98
N ASN A 29 -24.44 37.18 -5.48
CA ASN A 29 -24.23 37.15 -6.93
C ASN A 29 -24.64 35.75 -7.44
N THR A 30 -25.86 35.69 -7.96
CA THR A 30 -26.50 34.56 -8.61
C THR A 30 -25.94 34.43 -10.01
N SER A 31 -24.96 33.57 -10.26
CA SER A 31 -24.67 32.97 -11.56
C SER A 31 -23.45 32.05 -11.43
N GLN A 32 -23.63 30.88 -10.94
CA GLN A 32 -22.75 29.74 -11.23
C GLN A 32 -23.61 28.50 -11.38
N LEU A 33 -23.79 28.13 -12.61
CA LEU A 33 -24.42 26.89 -13.04
C LEU A 33 -23.72 25.67 -12.40
N PHE A 34 -24.50 24.88 -11.69
CA PHE A 34 -24.12 23.57 -11.20
C PHE A 34 -23.81 22.64 -12.38
N TYR A 35 -22.55 22.36 -12.64
CA TYR A 35 -22.14 21.13 -13.29
C TYR A 35 -21.84 20.10 -12.20
N PRO A 36 -22.45 18.92 -12.24
CA PRO A 36 -22.04 17.85 -11.33
C PRO A 36 -20.61 17.46 -11.70
N LEU A 37 -19.67 17.63 -10.76
CA LEU A 37 -18.33 17.08 -10.87
C LEU A 37 -18.48 15.55 -10.93
N MET A 38 -18.30 15.02 -12.12
CA MET A 38 -18.04 13.59 -12.29
C MET A 38 -16.80 13.24 -11.49
N ASN A 39 -16.97 12.26 -10.62
CA ASN A 39 -15.98 11.65 -9.76
C ASN A 39 -14.79 11.18 -10.61
N GLN A 40 -13.78 12.04 -10.78
CA GLN A 40 -12.48 11.62 -11.32
C GLN A 40 -11.82 10.78 -10.22
N GLY A 41 -11.84 9.46 -10.43
CA GLY A 41 -11.10 8.54 -9.59
C GLY A 41 -9.64 9.02 -9.49
N SER A 42 -9.24 9.43 -8.28
CA SER A 42 -7.86 9.80 -7.98
C SER A 42 -6.95 8.63 -8.29
N VAL A 43 -6.22 8.71 -9.39
CA VAL A 43 -5.10 7.80 -9.67
C VAL A 43 -4.00 8.18 -8.68
N THR A 44 -3.98 7.50 -7.55
CA THR A 44 -2.94 7.69 -6.54
C THR A 44 -1.64 7.10 -7.08
N SER A 45 -0.67 7.95 -7.35
CA SER A 45 0.70 7.52 -7.66
C SER A 45 1.34 6.86 -6.43
N SER A 46 2.25 5.94 -6.68
CA SER A 46 3.06 5.28 -5.65
C SER A 46 3.69 6.29 -4.70
N PRO A 47 3.77 6.01 -3.37
CA PRO A 47 4.51 6.87 -2.45
C PRO A 47 5.92 7.12 -2.98
N SER A 48 6.43 8.34 -2.80
CA SER A 48 7.79 8.72 -3.22
C SER A 48 8.81 7.92 -2.42
N ALA A 49 9.21 6.76 -2.96
CA ALA A 49 10.34 5.99 -2.46
C ALA A 49 11.66 6.56 -3.04
N PRO A 50 12.80 6.39 -2.37
CA PRO A 50 14.10 6.71 -2.97
C PRO A 50 14.24 6.04 -4.34
N ALA A 51 14.84 6.75 -5.31
CA ALA A 51 15.07 6.24 -6.65
C ALA A 51 15.93 4.97 -6.63
N GLY A 52 15.65 4.03 -7.53
CA GLY A 52 16.37 2.78 -7.68
C GLY A 52 15.99 1.68 -6.70
N LEU A 53 16.36 0.46 -7.05
CA LEU A 53 16.15 -0.70 -6.19
C LEU A 53 17.18 -0.75 -5.05
N PRO A 54 16.79 -1.17 -3.84
CA PRO A 54 17.71 -1.30 -2.71
C PRO A 54 18.79 -2.34 -2.99
N SER A 55 20.06 -2.01 -2.72
CA SER A 55 21.20 -2.88 -3.00
C SER A 55 21.40 -3.97 -1.95
N THR A 56 21.01 -3.71 -0.70
CA THR A 56 21.19 -4.61 0.44
C THR A 56 19.88 -4.74 1.24
N PHE A 57 19.78 -5.80 2.03
CA PHE A 57 18.66 -5.96 2.97
C PHE A 57 18.63 -4.86 4.03
N ALA A 58 19.79 -4.37 4.47
CA ALA A 58 19.85 -3.28 5.46
C ALA A 58 19.24 -1.98 4.89
N GLU A 59 19.58 -1.63 3.67
CA GLU A 59 19.00 -0.50 2.94
C GLU A 59 17.49 -0.68 2.75
N PHE A 60 17.07 -1.87 2.30
CA PHE A 60 15.66 -2.20 2.14
C PHE A 60 14.87 -2.00 3.43
N LYS A 61 15.38 -2.52 4.55
CA LYS A 61 14.75 -2.39 5.87
C LYS A 61 14.64 -0.93 6.30
N SER A 62 15.68 -0.13 6.03
CA SER A 62 15.66 1.32 6.30
C SER A 62 14.56 2.02 5.50
N ARG A 63 14.44 1.72 4.20
CA ARG A 63 13.37 2.27 3.34
C ARG A 63 11.98 1.84 3.82
N CYS A 64 11.81 0.58 4.23
CA CYS A 64 10.54 0.09 4.77
C CYS A 64 10.07 0.87 6.00
N ASN A 65 10.97 1.35 6.87
CA ASN A 65 10.60 2.10 8.06
C ASN A 65 9.83 3.40 7.76
N SER A 66 10.06 3.99 6.60
CA SER A 66 9.34 5.19 6.14
C SER A 66 8.22 4.86 5.14
N VAL A 67 8.48 3.98 4.18
CA VAL A 67 7.59 3.72 3.05
C VAL A 67 6.47 2.73 3.41
N ALA A 68 6.78 1.66 4.14
CA ALA A 68 5.79 0.62 4.50
C ALA A 68 4.89 1.02 5.69
N ARG A 69 4.66 2.32 5.88
CA ARG A 69 3.67 2.88 6.83
C ARG A 69 2.30 3.07 6.20
N SER A 70 2.18 2.82 4.91
CA SER A 70 0.92 2.78 4.18
C SER A 70 0.76 1.46 3.43
N PRO A 71 -0.46 1.03 3.15
CA PRO A 71 -0.69 -0.20 2.38
C PRO A 71 -0.04 -0.17 0.99
N GLU A 72 -0.14 0.95 0.29
CA GLU A 72 0.49 1.15 -1.02
C GLU A 72 2.02 1.14 -0.91
N GLY A 73 2.56 1.73 0.15
CA GLY A 73 4.00 1.71 0.43
C GLY A 73 4.52 0.30 0.69
N ALA A 74 3.79 -0.53 1.44
CA ALA A 74 4.13 -1.92 1.65
C ALA A 74 4.13 -2.72 0.32
N VAL A 75 3.15 -2.47 -0.55
CA VAL A 75 3.08 -3.08 -1.87
C VAL A 75 4.24 -2.61 -2.76
N LYS A 76 4.62 -1.31 -2.72
CA LYS A 76 5.79 -0.80 -3.44
C LYS A 76 7.07 -1.52 -2.98
N MET A 77 7.28 -1.63 -1.66
CA MET A 77 8.44 -2.35 -1.11
C MET A 77 8.43 -3.84 -1.47
N TYR A 78 7.27 -4.47 -1.53
CA TYR A 78 7.15 -5.84 -2.03
C TYR A 78 7.63 -5.97 -3.48
N PHE A 79 7.23 -5.07 -4.38
CA PHE A 79 7.68 -5.10 -5.77
C PHE A 79 9.17 -4.75 -5.90
N ASP A 80 9.72 -3.85 -5.08
CA ASP A 80 11.17 -3.63 -5.03
C ASP A 80 11.93 -4.93 -4.73
N ALA A 81 11.45 -5.68 -3.72
CA ALA A 81 12.03 -6.97 -3.38
C ALA A 81 11.85 -8.03 -4.48
N VAL A 82 10.68 -8.06 -5.14
CA VAL A 82 10.43 -8.92 -6.32
C VAL A 82 11.44 -8.60 -7.42
N PHE A 83 11.57 -7.34 -7.83
CA PHE A 83 12.48 -6.97 -8.92
C PHE A 83 13.95 -7.21 -8.57
N CYS A 84 14.34 -7.05 -7.31
CA CYS A 84 15.66 -7.50 -6.84
C CYS A 84 15.83 -9.02 -6.99
N TYR A 85 14.80 -9.82 -6.72
CA TYR A 85 14.89 -11.28 -6.80
C TYR A 85 14.97 -11.82 -8.24
N LEU A 86 14.43 -11.07 -9.22
CA LEU A 86 14.53 -11.46 -10.63
C LEU A 86 15.97 -11.48 -11.14
N ASP A 87 16.87 -10.70 -10.53
CA ASP A 87 18.31 -10.75 -10.81
C ASP A 87 18.97 -11.90 -10.01
N PRO A 88 19.54 -12.92 -10.68
CA PRO A 88 20.19 -14.04 -9.99
C PRO A 88 21.29 -13.62 -9.01
N ASN A 89 22.01 -12.54 -9.31
CA ASN A 89 23.11 -12.06 -8.47
C ASN A 89 22.64 -11.38 -7.18
N ARG A 90 21.38 -10.99 -7.12
CA ARG A 90 20.78 -10.27 -5.96
C ARG A 90 19.86 -11.15 -5.13
N ARG A 91 19.59 -12.40 -5.54
CA ARG A 91 18.59 -13.28 -4.92
C ARG A 91 18.79 -13.49 -3.43
N THR A 92 20.03 -13.60 -2.96
CA THR A 92 20.32 -13.81 -1.53
C THR A 92 19.80 -12.66 -0.67
N GLU A 93 20.06 -11.42 -1.08
CA GLU A 93 19.55 -10.24 -0.37
C GLU A 93 18.04 -10.08 -0.58
N ALA A 94 17.58 -10.26 -1.81
CA ALA A 94 16.17 -10.15 -2.18
C ALA A 94 15.28 -11.17 -1.45
N SER A 95 15.78 -12.38 -1.18
CA SER A 95 15.09 -13.37 -0.36
C SER A 95 14.84 -12.87 1.06
N LYS A 96 15.82 -12.20 1.66
CA LYS A 96 15.66 -11.57 2.99
C LYS A 96 14.64 -10.42 2.93
N MET A 97 14.64 -9.64 1.84
CA MET A 97 13.69 -8.53 1.62
C MET A 97 12.26 -9.05 1.50
N LEU A 98 12.01 -10.05 0.64
CA LEU A 98 10.70 -10.67 0.48
C LEU A 98 10.21 -11.29 1.79
N ARG A 99 11.07 -12.05 2.47
CA ARG A 99 10.75 -12.60 3.78
C ARG A 99 10.28 -11.51 4.75
N TYR A 100 10.98 -10.40 4.80
CA TYR A 100 10.69 -9.30 5.71
C TYR A 100 9.35 -8.63 5.41
N ILE A 101 9.14 -8.20 4.16
CA ILE A 101 7.91 -7.49 3.79
C ILE A 101 6.65 -8.37 3.75
N MET A 102 6.83 -9.68 3.51
CA MET A 102 5.74 -10.67 3.57
C MET A 102 5.52 -11.21 4.99
N HIS A 103 6.30 -10.79 5.97
CA HIS A 103 6.26 -11.35 7.33
C HIS A 103 6.32 -12.88 7.33
N ALA A 104 7.15 -13.45 6.48
CA ALA A 104 7.20 -14.88 6.24
C ALA A 104 8.22 -15.59 7.15
N ASP A 105 8.06 -16.89 7.33
CA ASP A 105 8.92 -17.75 8.13
C ASP A 105 10.36 -17.82 7.59
N ALA A 106 11.30 -18.27 8.43
CA ALA A 106 12.71 -18.37 8.04
C ALA A 106 12.93 -19.25 6.79
N ASN A 107 12.16 -20.32 6.66
CA ASN A 107 12.23 -21.27 5.53
C ASN A 107 11.11 -21.02 4.50
N TRP A 108 10.77 -19.76 4.23
CA TRP A 108 9.65 -19.41 3.35
C TRP A 108 9.81 -19.94 1.91
N GLU A 109 11.03 -19.98 1.38
CA GLU A 109 11.29 -20.51 0.03
C GLU A 109 11.05 -22.02 -0.09
N GLY A 110 11.23 -22.77 0.99
CA GLY A 110 10.95 -24.21 1.04
C GLY A 110 9.49 -24.53 1.36
N ASN A 111 8.67 -23.55 1.69
CA ASN A 111 7.29 -23.77 2.06
C ASN A 111 6.42 -24.02 0.81
N GLN A 112 5.62 -25.10 0.85
CA GLN A 112 4.69 -25.51 -0.23
C GLN A 112 3.76 -24.37 -0.66
N ARG A 113 3.39 -23.48 0.24
CA ARG A 113 2.57 -22.30 -0.01
C ARG A 113 3.20 -21.34 -1.02
N HIS A 114 4.52 -21.29 -1.15
CA HIS A 114 5.26 -20.37 -2.00
C HIS A 114 5.85 -21.02 -3.27
N VAL A 115 5.68 -22.33 -3.46
CA VAL A 115 6.29 -23.09 -4.58
C VAL A 115 6.05 -22.42 -5.93
N THR A 116 4.80 -22.07 -6.25
CA THR A 116 4.48 -21.43 -7.53
C THR A 116 5.09 -20.04 -7.63
N PHE A 117 5.05 -19.27 -6.57
CA PHE A 117 5.66 -17.94 -6.52
C PHE A 117 7.17 -18.01 -6.75
N ILE A 118 7.87 -18.86 -5.99
CA ILE A 118 9.33 -19.06 -6.13
C ILE A 118 9.71 -19.53 -7.51
N ARG A 119 8.97 -20.48 -8.08
CA ARG A 119 9.22 -20.94 -9.46
C ARG A 119 9.14 -19.76 -10.43
N ARG A 120 8.09 -18.95 -10.37
CA ARG A 120 7.90 -17.80 -11.27
C ARG A 120 8.95 -16.69 -11.08
N LEU A 121 9.46 -16.52 -9.88
CA LEU A 121 10.58 -15.62 -9.61
C LEU A 121 11.91 -16.13 -10.19
N LYS A 122 12.13 -17.45 -10.17
CA LYS A 122 13.41 -18.06 -10.60
C LYS A 122 13.51 -18.26 -12.12
N GLU A 123 12.39 -18.50 -12.78
CA GLU A 123 12.34 -18.81 -14.23
C GLU A 123 12.12 -17.53 -15.06
N PRO A 124 13.10 -17.11 -15.90
CA PRO A 124 13.00 -15.88 -16.69
C PRO A 124 11.77 -15.78 -17.58
N SER A 125 11.25 -16.92 -18.07
CA SER A 125 10.05 -17.00 -18.89
C SER A 125 8.79 -16.48 -18.21
N TYR A 126 8.80 -16.34 -16.86
CA TYR A 126 7.68 -15.78 -16.08
C TYR A 126 7.91 -14.35 -15.62
N HIS A 127 9.08 -13.75 -15.80
CA HIS A 127 9.39 -12.43 -15.28
C HIS A 127 8.46 -11.33 -15.81
N TYR A 128 7.89 -11.53 -17.02
CA TYR A 128 6.91 -10.61 -17.61
C TYR A 128 5.68 -10.43 -16.71
N ILE A 129 5.28 -11.46 -15.95
CA ILE A 129 4.12 -11.40 -15.04
C ILE A 129 4.33 -10.30 -14.00
N PHE A 130 5.52 -10.21 -13.44
CA PHE A 130 5.84 -9.17 -12.44
C PHE A 130 6.07 -7.81 -13.10
N ARG A 131 6.75 -7.77 -14.27
CA ARG A 131 7.01 -6.54 -15.01
C ARG A 131 5.74 -5.88 -15.52
N SER A 132 4.67 -6.63 -15.75
CA SER A 132 3.38 -6.11 -16.22
C SER A 132 2.71 -5.15 -15.23
N PHE A 133 3.15 -5.10 -13.97
CA PHE A 133 2.68 -4.13 -12.97
C PHE A 133 3.36 -2.77 -13.08
N ALA A 134 4.50 -2.67 -13.76
CA ALA A 134 5.16 -1.41 -13.99
C ALA A 134 4.40 -0.59 -15.06
N SER A 135 4.14 0.67 -14.77
CA SER A 135 3.49 1.58 -15.71
C SER A 135 4.29 1.70 -17.01
N GLY A 136 3.60 1.72 -18.14
CA GLY A 136 4.20 1.84 -19.47
C GLY A 136 4.69 0.51 -20.06
N THR A 137 4.54 -0.61 -19.36
CA THR A 137 4.79 -1.93 -19.91
C THR A 137 3.60 -2.45 -20.70
N SER A 138 3.85 -3.26 -21.72
CA SER A 138 2.81 -3.92 -22.51
C SER A 138 3.37 -5.17 -23.21
N PRO A 139 2.51 -6.05 -23.76
CA PRO A 139 2.96 -7.17 -24.60
C PRO A 139 3.82 -6.71 -25.79
N GLU A 140 3.46 -5.58 -26.41
CA GLU A 140 4.12 -5.02 -27.59
C GLU A 140 5.56 -4.59 -27.32
N ASN A 141 5.86 -4.12 -26.09
CA ASN A 141 7.23 -3.78 -25.69
C ASN A 141 7.94 -4.89 -24.91
N GLY A 142 7.38 -6.13 -24.89
CA GLY A 142 7.94 -7.25 -24.15
C GLY A 142 7.99 -7.03 -22.64
N TYR A 143 7.10 -6.19 -22.10
CA TYR A 143 7.09 -5.77 -20.69
C TYR A 143 8.42 -5.17 -20.24
N SER A 144 9.05 -4.39 -21.13
CA SER A 144 10.30 -3.67 -20.83
C SER A 144 10.05 -2.57 -19.80
N MET A 145 10.89 -2.51 -18.78
CA MET A 145 10.83 -1.51 -17.70
C MET A 145 12.23 -1.20 -17.18
N SER A 146 12.40 0.01 -16.63
CA SER A 146 13.57 0.35 -15.82
C SER A 146 13.31 -0.01 -14.36
N PRO A 147 14.07 -0.91 -13.75
CA PRO A 147 13.90 -1.24 -12.33
C PRO A 147 14.15 -0.05 -11.39
N ASP A 148 14.94 0.93 -11.84
CA ASP A 148 15.32 2.07 -11.02
C ASP A 148 14.29 3.21 -11.05
N ASP A 149 13.36 3.21 -12.02
CA ASP A 149 12.36 4.28 -12.17
C ASP A 149 10.98 3.72 -12.57
N TYR A 150 10.62 2.57 -12.04
CA TYR A 150 9.27 2.05 -12.30
C TYR A 150 8.23 2.66 -11.37
N ARG A 151 6.99 2.71 -11.85
CA ARG A 151 5.83 3.15 -11.07
C ARG A 151 4.76 2.09 -11.08
N LEU A 152 4.09 1.90 -9.95
CA LEU A 152 2.89 1.07 -9.83
C LEU A 152 1.66 1.97 -9.97
N VAL A 153 0.60 1.46 -10.60
CA VAL A 153 -0.67 2.16 -10.72
C VAL A 153 -1.66 1.50 -9.78
N PHE A 154 -1.96 2.18 -8.68
CA PHE A 154 -2.98 1.77 -7.72
C PHE A 154 -4.33 2.30 -8.17
N SER A 155 -5.32 1.42 -8.31
CA SER A 155 -6.66 1.79 -8.78
C SER A 155 -7.63 2.04 -7.63
N LYS A 156 -7.56 1.26 -6.57
CA LYS A 156 -8.38 1.43 -5.38
C LYS A 156 -7.79 0.69 -4.18
N LYS A 157 -8.33 1.00 -3.01
CA LYS A 157 -8.16 0.30 -1.74
C LYS A 157 -9.51 -0.11 -1.19
N ASP A 158 -9.57 -1.24 -0.51
CA ASP A 158 -10.78 -1.76 0.10
C ASP A 158 -10.45 -2.28 1.50
N GLN A 159 -10.96 -1.60 2.52
CA GLN A 159 -10.75 -1.95 3.91
C GLN A 159 -11.62 -3.14 4.29
N GLN A 160 -11.02 -4.16 4.86
CA GLN A 160 -11.66 -5.30 5.48
C GLN A 160 -11.41 -5.26 6.99
N GLN A 161 -12.04 -6.15 7.75
CA GLN A 161 -11.92 -6.19 9.20
C GLN A 161 -10.45 -6.35 9.66
N ASP A 162 -9.70 -7.28 9.06
CA ASP A 162 -8.36 -7.65 9.51
C ASP A 162 -7.25 -7.30 8.53
N TYR A 163 -7.58 -6.80 7.34
CA TYR A 163 -6.63 -6.49 6.27
C TYR A 163 -7.19 -5.46 5.29
N ILE A 164 -6.31 -4.99 4.43
CA ILE A 164 -6.63 -4.03 3.37
C ILE A 164 -6.31 -4.70 2.03
N ARG A 165 -7.25 -4.69 1.09
CA ARG A 165 -7.00 -5.08 -0.30
C ARG A 165 -6.55 -3.87 -1.08
N VAL A 166 -5.35 -3.94 -1.61
CA VAL A 166 -4.79 -2.93 -2.51
C VAL A 166 -4.89 -3.46 -3.94
N PHE A 167 -5.49 -2.71 -4.83
CA PHE A 167 -5.70 -3.10 -6.22
C PHE A 167 -4.71 -2.35 -7.12
N LEU A 168 -4.06 -3.11 -8.00
CA LEU A 168 -3.08 -2.59 -8.95
C LEU A 168 -3.47 -2.94 -10.37
N ARG A 169 -3.21 -2.02 -11.28
CA ARG A 169 -3.27 -2.31 -12.71
C ARG A 169 -2.09 -3.17 -13.14
N SER A 170 -2.36 -4.07 -14.06
CA SER A 170 -1.37 -4.87 -14.74
C SER A 170 -1.67 -4.85 -16.23
N SER A 171 -0.69 -4.56 -17.07
CA SER A 171 -0.82 -4.61 -18.52
C SER A 171 -0.92 -6.03 -19.07
N GLY A 172 -0.68 -7.03 -18.23
CA GLY A 172 -0.83 -8.44 -18.55
C GLY A 172 -2.14 -9.06 -18.08
N ALA A 173 -3.15 -8.24 -17.68
CA ALA A 173 -4.41 -8.75 -17.15
C ALA A 173 -5.59 -7.82 -17.49
N ASP A 174 -6.75 -8.41 -17.77
CA ASP A 174 -7.99 -7.70 -18.09
C ASP A 174 -8.62 -7.01 -16.88
N SER A 175 -8.20 -7.38 -15.67
CA SER A 175 -8.71 -6.83 -14.41
C SER A 175 -7.61 -6.51 -13.43
N ASP A 176 -7.87 -5.55 -12.54
CA ASP A 176 -6.95 -5.19 -11.48
C ASP A 176 -6.60 -6.39 -10.60
N ARG A 177 -5.34 -6.48 -10.22
CA ARG A 177 -4.82 -7.52 -9.35
C ARG A 177 -4.74 -7.04 -7.91
N ARG A 178 -4.98 -7.93 -6.96
CA ARG A 178 -5.07 -7.61 -5.54
C ARG A 178 -3.81 -8.04 -4.79
N VAL A 179 -3.44 -7.23 -3.83
CA VAL A 179 -2.49 -7.57 -2.77
C VAL A 179 -3.17 -7.35 -1.43
N TRP A 180 -3.08 -8.30 -0.54
CA TRP A 180 -3.62 -8.18 0.82
C TRP A 180 -2.53 -7.69 1.76
N VAL A 181 -2.82 -6.62 2.45
CA VAL A 181 -1.90 -5.95 3.36
C VAL A 181 -2.52 -5.92 4.75
N LYS A 182 -1.75 -6.24 5.77
CA LYS A 182 -2.14 -6.08 7.17
C LYS A 182 -1.32 -4.98 7.81
N GLN A 183 -2.01 -4.03 8.42
CA GLN A 183 -1.38 -3.01 9.25
C GLN A 183 -1.34 -3.50 10.69
N TYR A 184 -0.19 -3.36 11.32
CA TYR A 184 0.04 -3.73 12.72
C TYR A 184 -0.07 -2.51 13.63
N PRO A 185 -0.19 -2.70 14.98
CA PRO A 185 -0.37 -1.59 15.92
C PRO A 185 0.75 -0.54 15.92
N ASP A 186 1.97 -0.92 15.52
CA ASP A 186 3.10 -0.01 15.34
C ASP A 186 3.00 0.84 14.07
N GLY A 187 1.93 0.68 13.30
CA GLY A 187 1.67 1.36 12.03
C GLY A 187 2.40 0.76 10.83
N PHE A 188 3.18 -0.32 11.01
CA PHE A 188 3.86 -0.99 9.90
C PHE A 188 2.89 -1.89 9.12
N CYS A 189 3.04 -1.90 7.80
CA CYS A 189 2.21 -2.68 6.88
C CYS A 189 3.03 -3.83 6.28
N TYR A 190 2.46 -5.04 6.31
CA TYR A 190 3.04 -6.24 5.70
C TYR A 190 2.12 -6.81 4.62
N VAL A 191 2.71 -7.36 3.56
CA VAL A 191 1.97 -8.10 2.53
C VAL A 191 1.70 -9.52 3.04
N ILE A 192 0.44 -9.83 3.28
CA ILE A 192 0.01 -11.13 3.83
C ILE A 192 -0.49 -12.12 2.78
N ASN A 193 -0.86 -11.62 1.58
CA ASN A 193 -1.20 -12.45 0.44
C ASN A 193 -0.89 -11.69 -0.86
N ASN A 194 -0.15 -12.34 -1.75
CA ASN A 194 0.32 -11.82 -3.03
C ASN A 194 -0.07 -12.72 -4.21
N SER A 195 -1.00 -13.66 -4.03
CA SER A 195 -1.32 -14.70 -5.03
C SER A 195 -1.73 -14.14 -6.38
N ASP A 196 -2.47 -13.02 -6.41
CA ASP A 196 -2.90 -12.39 -7.64
C ASP A 196 -1.75 -11.73 -8.44
N THR A 197 -0.61 -11.44 -7.80
CA THR A 197 0.54 -10.80 -8.47
C THR A 197 1.33 -11.76 -9.37
N TYR A 198 1.09 -13.05 -9.23
CA TYR A 198 1.72 -14.08 -10.06
C TYR A 198 0.69 -15.05 -10.65
N ALA A 199 -0.60 -14.77 -10.58
CA ALA A 199 -1.62 -15.49 -11.33
C ALA A 199 -1.50 -15.22 -12.84
N LYS A 200 -1.78 -16.24 -13.68
CA LYS A 200 -1.95 -16.09 -15.12
C LYS A 200 -3.39 -15.73 -15.44
#